data_c7749be8d0273cce3b758f423bbcd6da
#
_entry.id   c7749be8d0273cce3b758f423bbcd6da
#
_cell.length_a   1.000
_cell.length_b   1.000
_cell.length_c   1.000
_cell.angle_alpha   90.00
_cell.angle_beta   90.00
_cell.angle_gamma   90.00
#
_symmetry.space_group_name_H-M   'P 1'
#
loop_
_entity.id
_entity.type
_entity.pdbx_description
1 polymer ?
#
loop_
_entity_poly.entity_id
_entity_poly.type
_entity_poly.pdbx_seq_one_letter_code
_entity_poly.pdbx_strand_id
1 'polypeptide(L)'
;MIDRINADRLAFVVHVGDITSGRGPCGDQWLEARQKQFARFKAPFVLLPGDNEWLDCKRSGFDPLERLAKWRELFCIPVKELPLERQKGKYCENVRWQHDGFVFAGLNIPGGNNNLGDDPAEHGERMQAVLAWLDESEALARQRDGLVVLMHANPFLVRPIGADGYQEVRERLRRLGETMPGKVLLVHGDTHRFRDDEPLPGLRRVEVYGWPHIRWAKARIERTGARLFEVELMPQ
;
A
#
# COMPACT_ATOMS: atom_id res chain seq x y z
N MET A 1 -15.56 0.52 -12.87
CA MET A 1 -14.57 -0.36 -12.19
C MET A 1 -15.18 -1.09 -10.99
N ILE A 2 -15.71 -0.43 -9.97
CA ILE A 2 -16.26 -1.10 -8.78
C ILE A 2 -17.28 -2.20 -9.13
N ASP A 3 -18.20 -1.95 -10.05
CA ASP A 3 -19.22 -2.94 -10.42
C ASP A 3 -18.62 -4.19 -11.11
N ARG A 4 -17.51 -4.03 -11.85
CA ARG A 4 -16.75 -5.16 -12.43
C ARG A 4 -16.02 -5.95 -11.34
N ILE A 5 -15.38 -5.27 -10.40
CA ILE A 5 -14.72 -5.92 -9.26
C ILE A 5 -15.77 -6.67 -8.43
N ASN A 6 -16.94 -6.08 -8.23
CA ASN A 6 -18.06 -6.71 -7.50
C ASN A 6 -18.70 -7.90 -8.20
N ALA A 7 -18.44 -8.10 -9.50
CA ALA A 7 -18.89 -9.28 -10.23
C ALA A 7 -18.02 -10.52 -9.94
N ASP A 8 -16.80 -10.31 -9.44
CA ASP A 8 -15.90 -11.38 -9.03
C ASP A 8 -16.13 -11.80 -7.58
N ARG A 9 -15.81 -13.06 -7.27
CA ARG A 9 -15.73 -13.55 -5.89
C ARG A 9 -14.32 -13.27 -5.37
N LEU A 10 -14.17 -12.23 -4.57
CA LEU A 10 -12.90 -11.80 -3.99
C LEU A 10 -12.95 -11.94 -2.47
N ALA A 11 -11.83 -12.37 -1.88
CA ALA A 11 -11.67 -12.41 -0.44
C ALA A 11 -11.60 -10.99 0.17
N PHE A 12 -10.95 -10.09 -0.53
CA PHE A 12 -10.88 -8.66 -0.21
C PHE A 12 -10.35 -7.88 -1.43
N VAL A 13 -10.46 -6.55 -1.36
CA VAL A 13 -9.92 -5.59 -2.33
C VAL A 13 -8.97 -4.64 -1.60
N VAL A 14 -7.80 -4.38 -2.19
CA VAL A 14 -6.84 -3.40 -1.67
C VAL A 14 -6.66 -2.28 -2.68
N HIS A 15 -6.68 -1.04 -2.21
CA HIS A 15 -6.29 0.14 -2.97
C HIS A 15 -5.01 0.71 -2.33
N VAL A 16 -3.96 0.82 -3.12
CA VAL A 16 -2.63 1.22 -2.63
C VAL A 16 -2.39 2.74 -2.70
N GLY A 17 -3.44 3.55 -2.57
CA GLY A 17 -3.33 5.00 -2.48
C GLY A 17 -3.67 5.74 -3.79
N ASP A 18 -3.57 7.07 -3.75
CA ASP A 18 -3.90 8.00 -4.83
C ASP A 18 -5.40 7.99 -5.23
N ILE A 19 -6.23 8.40 -4.28
CA ILE A 19 -7.67 8.58 -4.49
C ILE A 19 -8.03 9.96 -5.05
N THR A 20 -7.03 10.79 -5.27
CA THR A 20 -7.07 12.06 -5.98
C THR A 20 -5.83 12.19 -6.87
N SER A 21 -5.73 13.24 -7.68
CA SER A 21 -4.51 13.52 -8.45
C SER A 21 -3.57 14.47 -7.68
N GLY A 22 -2.27 14.48 -8.00
CA GLY A 22 -1.26 15.30 -7.32
C GLY A 22 -1.45 16.82 -7.39
N ARG A 23 -2.51 17.32 -8.04
CA ARG A 23 -3.03 18.69 -8.03
C ARG A 23 -4.55 18.70 -7.98
N GLY A 24 -5.12 17.60 -7.56
CA GLY A 24 -6.56 17.42 -7.48
C GLY A 24 -7.17 18.00 -6.22
N PRO A 25 -8.49 17.82 -6.06
CA PRO A 25 -9.19 18.30 -4.88
C PRO A 25 -8.75 17.52 -3.64
N CYS A 26 -8.44 18.27 -2.57
CA CYS A 26 -8.05 17.75 -1.26
C CYS A 26 -9.05 18.07 -0.14
N GLY A 27 -10.15 18.77 -0.46
CA GLY A 27 -11.15 19.15 0.53
C GLY A 27 -11.90 17.96 1.13
N ASP A 28 -12.50 18.17 2.30
CA ASP A 28 -13.26 17.16 3.04
C ASP A 28 -14.34 16.50 2.19
N GLN A 29 -15.09 17.30 1.42
CA GLN A 29 -16.15 16.78 0.55
C GLN A 29 -15.63 15.77 -0.48
N TRP A 30 -14.40 15.94 -0.97
CA TRP A 30 -13.79 14.98 -1.89
C TRP A 30 -13.47 13.66 -1.18
N LEU A 31 -12.80 13.72 -0.03
CA LEU A 31 -12.45 12.52 0.74
C LEU A 31 -13.69 11.75 1.19
N GLU A 32 -14.71 12.45 1.65
CA GLU A 32 -16.01 11.86 2.02
C GLU A 32 -16.73 11.22 0.81
N ALA A 33 -16.66 11.86 -0.37
CA ALA A 33 -17.20 11.29 -1.59
C ALA A 33 -16.46 9.99 -1.98
N ARG A 34 -15.13 9.93 -1.77
CA ARG A 34 -14.36 8.69 -1.99
C ARG A 34 -14.74 7.61 -0.98
N GLN A 35 -14.91 7.96 0.29
CA GLN A 35 -15.39 7.01 1.30
C GLN A 35 -16.75 6.41 0.91
N LYS A 36 -17.71 7.25 0.52
CA LYS A 36 -19.04 6.79 0.03
C LYS A 36 -18.92 5.93 -1.23
N GLN A 37 -18.00 6.28 -2.14
CA GLN A 37 -17.77 5.49 -3.34
C GLN A 37 -17.22 4.09 -3.01
N PHE A 38 -16.26 4.00 -2.10
CA PHE A 38 -15.63 2.73 -1.71
C PHE A 38 -16.55 1.85 -0.87
N ALA A 39 -17.52 2.43 -0.15
CA ALA A 39 -18.57 1.68 0.54
C ALA A 39 -19.43 0.81 -0.40
N ARG A 40 -19.33 1.00 -1.74
CA ARG A 40 -19.99 0.18 -2.76
C ARG A 40 -19.30 -1.16 -3.03
N PHE A 41 -18.05 -1.37 -2.55
CA PHE A 41 -17.42 -2.68 -2.65
C PHE A 41 -18.20 -3.72 -1.84
N LYS A 42 -18.47 -4.89 -2.45
CA LYS A 42 -19.13 -6.02 -1.78
C LYS A 42 -18.13 -6.80 -0.92
N ALA A 43 -16.91 -6.99 -1.42
CA ALA A 43 -15.84 -7.60 -0.67
C ALA A 43 -15.25 -6.61 0.35
N PRO A 44 -14.64 -7.09 1.45
CA PRO A 44 -13.86 -6.26 2.37
C PRO A 44 -12.90 -5.36 1.61
N PHE A 45 -12.87 -4.07 1.94
CA PHE A 45 -12.06 -3.09 1.23
C PHE A 45 -11.02 -2.45 2.16
N VAL A 46 -9.76 -2.48 1.76
CA VAL A 46 -8.62 -1.89 2.47
C VAL A 46 -8.04 -0.77 1.63
N LEU A 47 -7.94 0.42 2.19
CA LEU A 47 -7.31 1.58 1.58
C LEU A 47 -6.01 1.91 2.32
N LEU A 48 -4.91 2.07 1.57
CA LEU A 48 -3.68 2.68 2.06
C LEU A 48 -3.60 4.12 1.55
N PRO A 49 -2.96 5.04 2.28
CA PRO A 49 -2.75 6.39 1.77
C PRO A 49 -1.68 6.41 0.67
N GLY A 50 -1.95 7.17 -0.40
CA GLY A 50 -0.92 7.61 -1.35
C GLY A 50 -0.27 8.91 -0.89
N ASP A 51 0.43 9.62 -1.78
CA ASP A 51 0.93 10.96 -1.49
C ASP A 51 -0.07 12.06 -1.90
N ASN A 52 -0.91 11.79 -2.90
CA ASN A 52 -1.82 12.78 -3.46
C ASN A 52 -2.92 13.23 -2.48
N GLU A 53 -3.39 12.36 -1.60
CA GLU A 53 -4.46 12.69 -0.65
C GLU A 53 -3.99 13.37 0.63
N TRP A 54 -2.67 13.58 0.81
CA TRP A 54 -2.13 14.33 1.93
C TRP A 54 -0.89 15.15 1.61
N LEU A 55 0.26 14.56 1.20
CA LEU A 55 1.51 15.29 0.92
C LEU A 55 1.34 16.34 -0.17
N ASP A 56 0.76 15.93 -1.29
CA ASP A 56 0.58 16.76 -2.45
C ASP A 56 -0.53 17.81 -2.29
N CYS A 57 -1.36 17.67 -1.28
CA CYS A 57 -2.40 18.65 -0.94
C CYS A 57 -1.83 20.03 -0.60
N LYS A 58 -0.55 20.15 -0.23
CA LYS A 58 0.14 21.44 -0.11
C LYS A 58 0.10 22.24 -1.41
N ARG A 59 0.07 21.60 -2.58
CA ARG A 59 -0.05 22.23 -3.89
C ARG A 59 -1.42 22.88 -4.12
N SER A 60 -2.40 22.49 -3.32
CA SER A 60 -3.77 23.03 -3.30
C SER A 60 -4.05 23.88 -2.06
N GLY A 61 -3.01 24.25 -1.29
CA GLY A 61 -3.11 25.14 -0.15
C GLY A 61 -3.53 24.49 1.17
N PHE A 62 -3.53 23.17 1.27
CA PHE A 62 -3.84 22.46 2.51
C PHE A 62 -2.57 22.06 3.27
N ASP A 63 -2.67 21.95 4.58
CA ASP A 63 -1.63 21.35 5.40
C ASP A 63 -1.60 19.82 5.24
N PRO A 64 -0.46 19.22 4.90
CA PRO A 64 -0.36 17.77 4.67
C PRO A 64 -0.73 16.93 5.90
N LEU A 65 -0.32 17.34 7.09
CA LEU A 65 -0.58 16.57 8.30
C LEU A 65 -2.04 16.66 8.74
N GLU A 66 -2.64 17.82 8.51
CA GLU A 66 -4.09 17.99 8.71
C GLU A 66 -4.87 17.10 7.73
N ARG A 67 -4.46 17.02 6.45
CA ARG A 67 -5.09 16.11 5.48
C ARG A 67 -4.91 14.65 5.83
N LEU A 68 -3.75 14.26 6.32
CA LEU A 68 -3.54 12.90 6.82
C LEU A 68 -4.41 12.59 8.04
N ALA A 69 -4.60 13.57 8.94
CA ALA A 69 -5.51 13.43 10.08
C ALA A 69 -6.97 13.23 9.60
N LYS A 70 -7.42 14.00 8.61
CA LYS A 70 -8.76 13.83 8.01
C LYS A 70 -8.88 12.49 7.29
N TRP A 71 -7.85 12.05 6.58
CA TRP A 71 -7.82 10.73 5.98
C TRP A 71 -8.00 9.62 7.05
N ARG A 72 -7.26 9.71 8.16
CA ARG A 72 -7.36 8.77 9.30
C ARG A 72 -8.77 8.74 9.90
N GLU A 73 -9.38 9.91 10.10
CA GLU A 73 -10.78 10.02 10.59
C GLU A 73 -11.74 9.22 9.71
N LEU A 74 -11.60 9.32 8.40
CA LEU A 74 -12.51 8.71 7.44
C LEU A 74 -12.24 7.23 7.15
N PHE A 75 -10.96 6.82 7.15
CA PHE A 75 -10.58 5.49 6.63
C PHE A 75 -9.96 4.56 7.68
N CYS A 76 -9.59 5.05 8.86
CA CYS A 76 -9.18 4.18 9.96
C CYS A 76 -10.37 3.57 10.71
N ILE A 77 -11.33 3.09 9.98
CA ILE A 77 -12.54 2.43 10.50
C ILE A 77 -12.41 0.89 10.42
N PRO A 78 -13.20 0.14 11.19
CA PRO A 78 -13.25 -1.32 11.05
C PRO A 78 -13.63 -1.75 9.61
N VAL A 79 -12.97 -2.78 9.11
CA VAL A 79 -13.31 -3.40 7.83
C VAL A 79 -14.20 -4.60 8.09
N LYS A 80 -15.42 -4.56 7.54
CA LYS A 80 -16.40 -5.63 7.73
C LYS A 80 -15.84 -6.96 7.18
N GLU A 81 -16.03 -8.05 7.93
CA GLU A 81 -15.67 -9.41 7.53
C GLU A 81 -14.17 -9.66 7.28
N LEU A 82 -13.30 -8.71 7.65
CA LEU A 82 -11.85 -8.89 7.61
C LEU A 82 -11.28 -8.56 9.00
N PRO A 83 -10.61 -9.49 9.68
CA PRO A 83 -9.99 -9.24 10.99
C PRO A 83 -8.71 -8.41 10.82
N LEU A 84 -8.88 -7.14 10.44
CA LEU A 84 -7.82 -6.20 10.14
C LEU A 84 -7.34 -5.54 11.44
N GLU A 85 -6.07 -5.75 11.76
CA GLU A 85 -5.38 -5.05 12.82
C GLU A 85 -4.83 -3.72 12.32
N ARG A 86 -4.87 -2.68 13.17
CA ARG A 86 -4.26 -1.38 12.91
C ARG A 86 -3.14 -1.13 13.91
N GLN A 87 -2.07 -0.50 13.46
CA GLN A 87 -1.01 -0.09 14.37
C GLN A 87 -1.55 0.87 15.43
N LYS A 88 -1.22 0.60 16.68
CA LYS A 88 -1.67 1.43 17.82
C LYS A 88 -1.00 2.82 17.79
N GLY A 89 -1.65 3.78 18.45
CA GLY A 89 -1.19 5.16 18.48
C GLY A 89 -1.68 5.96 17.28
N LYS A 90 -0.83 6.80 16.68
CA LYS A 90 -1.23 7.74 15.63
C LYS A 90 -1.14 7.19 14.20
N TYR A 91 -0.70 5.94 14.01
CA TYR A 91 -0.43 5.36 12.68
C TYR A 91 -1.43 4.27 12.29
N CYS A 92 -2.72 4.53 12.50
CA CYS A 92 -3.79 3.57 12.19
C CYS A 92 -3.92 3.19 10.70
N GLU A 93 -3.27 3.93 9.82
CA GLU A 93 -3.13 3.62 8.40
C GLU A 93 -2.19 2.44 8.13
N ASN A 94 -1.26 2.13 9.04
CA ASN A 94 -0.51 0.88 8.97
C ASN A 94 -1.42 -0.26 9.45
N VAL A 95 -1.60 -1.25 8.59
CA VAL A 95 -2.58 -2.32 8.79
C VAL A 95 -1.96 -3.69 8.61
N ARG A 96 -2.57 -4.70 9.23
CA ARG A 96 -2.19 -6.10 9.05
C ARG A 96 -3.40 -7.01 9.16
N TRP A 97 -3.41 -8.06 8.36
CA TRP A 97 -4.38 -9.16 8.51
C TRP A 97 -3.78 -10.47 8.02
N GLN A 98 -4.44 -11.56 8.33
CA GLN A 98 -4.07 -12.88 7.83
C GLN A 98 -5.18 -13.41 6.92
N HIS A 99 -4.79 -14.04 5.83
CA HIS A 99 -5.70 -14.71 4.93
C HIS A 99 -4.99 -15.89 4.26
N ASP A 100 -5.64 -17.05 4.29
CA ASP A 100 -5.19 -18.27 3.63
C ASP A 100 -3.70 -18.59 3.84
N GLY A 101 -3.25 -18.53 5.10
CA GLY A 101 -1.87 -18.84 5.48
C GLY A 101 -0.85 -17.71 5.25
N PHE A 102 -1.23 -16.59 4.66
CA PHE A 102 -0.35 -15.44 4.44
C PHE A 102 -0.64 -14.31 5.41
N VAL A 103 0.41 -13.56 5.74
CA VAL A 103 0.31 -12.26 6.42
C VAL A 103 0.34 -11.16 5.37
N PHE A 104 -0.58 -10.21 5.47
CA PHE A 104 -0.65 -9.01 4.66
C PHE A 104 -0.32 -7.82 5.55
N ALA A 105 0.65 -6.99 5.15
CA ALA A 105 1.09 -5.81 5.87
C ALA A 105 0.98 -4.58 4.98
N GLY A 106 0.04 -3.69 5.27
CA GLY A 106 -0.12 -2.39 4.62
C GLY A 106 0.64 -1.31 5.38
N LEU A 107 1.43 -0.52 4.66
CA LEU A 107 2.37 0.45 5.19
C LEU A 107 2.13 1.83 4.58
N ASN A 108 2.16 2.88 5.40
CA ASN A 108 2.16 4.26 4.93
C ASN A 108 3.57 4.66 4.45
N ILE A 109 3.85 4.35 3.21
CA ILE A 109 5.07 4.77 2.50
C ILE A 109 4.63 5.50 1.23
N PRO A 110 4.49 6.83 1.28
CA PRO A 110 4.01 7.65 0.17
C PRO A 110 5.07 7.88 -0.90
N GLY A 111 4.64 8.38 -2.08
CA GLY A 111 5.48 8.96 -3.11
C GLY A 111 6.29 10.17 -2.61
N GLY A 112 6.76 11.01 -3.50
CA GLY A 112 7.44 12.26 -3.13
C GLY A 112 8.72 12.07 -2.31
N ASN A 113 9.52 11.01 -2.58
CA ASN A 113 10.70 10.65 -1.79
C ASN A 113 10.37 10.39 -0.30
N ASN A 114 9.19 9.79 -0.07
CA ASN A 114 8.75 9.41 1.27
C ASN A 114 8.72 10.60 2.26
N ASN A 115 8.47 11.81 1.76
CA ASN A 115 8.46 13.08 2.51
C ASN A 115 9.81 13.52 3.10
N LEU A 116 10.91 12.82 2.83
CA LEU A 116 12.22 13.13 3.44
C LEU A 116 12.72 14.55 3.09
N GLY A 117 12.39 15.04 1.88
CA GLY A 117 12.84 16.36 1.43
C GLY A 117 12.04 17.54 1.97
N ASP A 118 10.77 17.31 2.32
CA ASP A 118 9.84 18.37 2.74
C ASP A 118 9.69 18.44 4.26
N ASP A 119 9.62 17.29 4.93
CA ASP A 119 9.55 17.20 6.39
C ASP A 119 10.34 15.97 6.90
N PRO A 120 11.65 16.14 7.11
CA PRO A 120 12.51 15.05 7.62
C PRO A 120 12.11 14.53 9.01
N ALA A 121 11.48 15.37 9.83
CA ALA A 121 11.04 14.97 11.18
C ALA A 121 9.84 14.04 11.11
N GLU A 122 8.83 14.38 10.30
CA GLU A 122 7.68 13.51 10.02
C GLU A 122 8.14 12.19 9.40
N HIS A 123 9.01 12.28 8.36
CA HIS A 123 9.59 11.10 7.72
C HIS A 123 10.22 10.16 8.76
N GLY A 124 11.11 10.67 9.60
CA GLY A 124 11.82 9.85 10.60
C GLY A 124 10.89 9.20 11.61
N GLU A 125 9.92 9.96 12.14
CA GLU A 125 8.96 9.43 13.11
C GLU A 125 8.04 8.37 12.49
N ARG A 126 7.50 8.63 11.31
CA ARG A 126 6.64 7.67 10.60
C ARG A 126 7.42 6.41 10.20
N MET A 127 8.64 6.57 9.68
CA MET A 127 9.48 5.43 9.28
C MET A 127 9.82 4.52 10.46
N GLN A 128 10.10 5.08 11.64
CA GLN A 128 10.30 4.27 12.84
C GLN A 128 9.08 3.39 13.14
N ALA A 129 7.88 3.95 13.07
CA ALA A 129 6.63 3.21 13.29
C ALA A 129 6.37 2.16 12.18
N VAL A 130 6.58 2.53 10.92
CA VAL A 130 6.41 1.65 9.76
C VAL A 130 7.34 0.44 9.84
N LEU A 131 8.62 0.65 10.14
CA LEU A 131 9.60 -0.43 10.22
C LEU A 131 9.31 -1.36 11.39
N ALA A 132 8.92 -0.82 12.55
CA ALA A 132 8.51 -1.65 13.69
C ALA A 132 7.30 -2.52 13.32
N TRP A 133 6.29 -1.96 12.63
CA TRP A 133 5.12 -2.71 12.18
C TRP A 133 5.46 -3.79 11.16
N LEU A 134 6.39 -3.49 10.25
CA LEU A 134 6.88 -4.48 9.29
C LEU A 134 7.63 -5.62 9.98
N ASP A 135 8.45 -5.32 10.99
CA ASP A 135 9.17 -6.33 11.77
C ASP A 135 8.23 -7.27 12.51
N GLU A 136 7.21 -6.73 13.16
CA GLU A 136 6.16 -7.54 13.79
C GLU A 136 5.43 -8.42 12.77
N SER A 137 5.16 -7.87 11.59
CA SER A 137 4.48 -8.60 10.51
C SER A 137 5.37 -9.72 9.93
N GLU A 138 6.66 -9.47 9.78
CA GLU A 138 7.65 -10.48 9.41
C GLU A 138 7.70 -11.61 10.44
N ALA A 139 7.76 -11.28 11.73
CA ALA A 139 7.82 -12.28 12.79
C ALA A 139 6.60 -13.24 12.76
N LEU A 140 5.42 -12.71 12.47
CA LEU A 140 4.21 -13.52 12.25
C LEU A 140 4.31 -14.35 10.97
N ALA A 141 4.79 -13.76 9.87
CA ALA A 141 4.86 -14.41 8.57
C ALA A 141 5.86 -15.57 8.53
N ARG A 142 6.91 -15.54 9.36
CA ARG A 142 7.87 -16.64 9.52
C ARG A 142 7.23 -17.95 10.01
N GLN A 143 6.08 -17.86 10.65
CA GLN A 143 5.28 -19.00 11.11
C GLN A 143 4.12 -19.33 10.14
N ARG A 144 4.14 -18.75 8.94
CA ARG A 144 3.09 -18.83 7.92
C ARG A 144 3.70 -19.17 6.55
N ASP A 145 2.84 -19.20 5.53
CA ASP A 145 3.26 -19.51 4.16
C ASP A 145 4.06 -18.38 3.51
N GLY A 146 3.80 -17.12 3.90
CA GLY A 146 4.53 -15.96 3.38
C GLY A 146 4.00 -14.61 3.83
N LEU A 147 4.57 -13.56 3.26
CA LEU A 147 4.28 -12.15 3.55
C LEU A 147 3.93 -11.38 2.27
N VAL A 148 2.84 -10.66 2.30
CA VAL A 148 2.50 -9.66 1.28
C VAL A 148 2.67 -8.28 1.88
N VAL A 149 3.63 -7.52 1.38
CA VAL A 149 3.88 -6.12 1.76
C VAL A 149 3.16 -5.22 0.77
N LEU A 150 2.34 -4.31 1.28
CA LEU A 150 1.52 -3.40 0.51
C LEU A 150 1.91 -1.96 0.88
N MET A 151 2.18 -1.12 -0.12
CA MET A 151 2.49 0.30 0.09
C MET A 151 2.09 1.12 -1.14
N HIS A 152 2.14 2.44 -1.06
CA HIS A 152 1.88 3.28 -2.22
C HIS A 152 3.10 3.41 -3.12
N ALA A 153 4.21 3.90 -2.58
CA ALA A 153 5.39 4.28 -3.34
C ALA A 153 6.10 3.12 -4.05
N ASN A 154 6.75 3.44 -5.18
CA ASN A 154 7.76 2.60 -5.78
C ASN A 154 9.12 2.82 -5.08
N PRO A 155 9.56 1.95 -4.16
CA PRO A 155 10.78 2.17 -3.39
C PRO A 155 12.05 2.01 -4.23
N PHE A 156 11.95 1.51 -5.47
CA PHE A 156 13.08 1.34 -6.40
C PHE A 156 13.26 2.53 -7.35
N LEU A 157 12.44 3.58 -7.23
CA LEU A 157 12.63 4.82 -7.94
C LEU A 157 13.69 5.66 -7.21
N VAL A 158 14.96 5.38 -7.46
CA VAL A 158 16.07 6.08 -6.81
C VAL A 158 16.30 7.44 -7.49
N ARG A 159 16.41 8.48 -6.68
CA ARG A 159 16.85 9.80 -7.17
C ARG A 159 18.36 9.82 -7.33
N PRO A 160 18.89 10.33 -8.45
CA PRO A 160 20.34 10.34 -8.70
C PRO A 160 21.11 11.31 -7.79
N ILE A 161 20.45 12.27 -7.16
CA ILE A 161 21.06 13.31 -6.32
C ILE A 161 20.16 13.55 -5.08
N GLY A 162 20.80 13.65 -3.90
CA GLY A 162 20.15 13.96 -2.63
C GLY A 162 19.92 12.74 -1.73
N ALA A 163 19.33 12.98 -0.58
CA ALA A 163 18.97 11.93 0.37
C ALA A 163 17.81 11.07 -0.17
N ASP A 164 17.90 9.78 0.08
CA ASP A 164 16.99 8.77 -0.43
C ASP A 164 16.04 8.29 0.66
N GLY A 165 14.79 8.75 0.63
CA GLY A 165 13.77 8.42 1.61
C GLY A 165 13.28 6.97 1.60
N TYR A 166 13.72 6.16 0.63
CA TYR A 166 13.36 4.75 0.54
C TYR A 166 14.50 3.79 0.90
N GLN A 167 15.67 4.30 1.28
CA GLN A 167 16.84 3.45 1.54
C GLN A 167 16.53 2.37 2.59
N GLU A 168 16.01 2.74 3.76
CA GLU A 168 15.69 1.81 4.84
C GLU A 168 14.63 0.78 4.42
N VAL A 169 13.64 1.22 3.63
CA VAL A 169 12.61 0.33 3.07
C VAL A 169 13.23 -0.72 2.17
N ARG A 170 14.12 -0.31 1.24
CA ARG A 170 14.81 -1.25 0.33
C ARG A 170 15.71 -2.22 1.08
N GLU A 171 16.43 -1.75 2.10
CA GLU A 171 17.26 -2.61 2.94
C GLU A 171 16.42 -3.67 3.66
N ARG A 172 15.24 -3.27 4.17
CA ARG A 172 14.32 -4.20 4.81
C ARG A 172 13.73 -5.19 3.79
N LEU A 173 13.30 -4.74 2.62
CA LEU A 173 12.79 -5.60 1.56
C LEU A 173 13.86 -6.59 1.06
N ARG A 174 15.12 -6.17 0.94
CA ARG A 174 16.23 -7.05 0.60
C ARG A 174 16.41 -8.18 1.64
N ARG A 175 16.40 -7.82 2.93
CA ARG A 175 16.47 -8.82 4.01
C ARG A 175 15.31 -9.81 3.97
N LEU A 176 14.10 -9.34 3.70
CA LEU A 176 12.92 -10.20 3.54
C LEU A 176 13.11 -11.18 2.39
N GLY A 177 13.58 -10.75 1.23
CA GLY A 177 13.89 -11.61 0.09
C GLY A 177 14.95 -12.67 0.42
N GLU A 178 16.00 -12.29 1.16
CA GLU A 178 17.08 -13.20 1.57
C GLU A 178 16.63 -14.21 2.63
N THR A 179 15.81 -13.80 3.59
CA THR A 179 15.40 -14.62 4.74
C THR A 179 14.14 -15.46 4.50
N MET A 180 13.32 -15.05 3.53
CA MET A 180 12.08 -15.72 3.13
C MET A 180 11.99 -15.83 1.59
N PRO A 181 12.98 -16.45 0.90
CA PRO A 181 13.08 -16.42 -0.55
C PRO A 181 11.85 -17.04 -1.22
N GLY A 182 11.27 -16.32 -2.18
CA GLY A 182 10.06 -16.73 -2.90
C GLY A 182 8.75 -16.67 -2.09
N LYS A 183 8.80 -16.28 -0.81
CA LYS A 183 7.64 -16.19 0.08
C LYS A 183 7.20 -14.74 0.34
N VAL A 184 7.84 -13.77 -0.29
CA VAL A 184 7.52 -12.36 -0.13
C VAL A 184 7.02 -11.76 -1.45
N LEU A 185 5.86 -11.14 -1.40
CA LEU A 185 5.30 -10.36 -2.49
C LEU A 185 5.20 -8.90 -2.06
N LEU A 186 5.83 -8.00 -2.81
CA LEU A 186 5.62 -6.56 -2.70
C LEU A 186 4.56 -6.13 -3.71
N VAL A 187 3.54 -5.40 -3.25
CA VAL A 187 2.54 -4.75 -4.13
C VAL A 187 2.57 -3.25 -3.87
N HIS A 188 2.69 -2.47 -4.94
CA HIS A 188 2.69 -1.01 -4.85
C HIS A 188 2.09 -0.33 -6.11
N GLY A 189 1.96 0.99 -6.08
CA GLY A 189 1.49 1.85 -7.18
C GLY A 189 2.47 2.95 -7.55
N ASP A 190 2.03 4.20 -7.50
CA ASP A 190 2.75 5.48 -7.64
C ASP A 190 3.25 5.78 -9.07
N THR A 191 4.02 4.92 -9.72
CA THR A 191 4.61 5.26 -11.03
C THR A 191 3.72 4.87 -12.23
N HIS A 192 2.48 4.44 -11.97
CA HIS A 192 1.42 4.19 -12.97
C HIS A 192 1.78 3.17 -14.06
N ARG A 193 2.67 2.24 -13.77
CA ARG A 193 3.10 1.18 -14.70
C ARG A 193 2.77 -0.18 -14.12
N PHE A 194 2.36 -1.10 -14.96
CA PHE A 194 2.28 -2.48 -14.52
C PHE A 194 3.65 -3.14 -14.62
N ARG A 195 4.06 -3.77 -13.52
CA ARG A 195 5.26 -4.62 -13.46
C ARG A 195 4.94 -5.87 -12.64
N ASP A 196 5.50 -6.98 -13.08
CA ASP A 196 5.54 -8.24 -12.35
C ASP A 196 6.95 -8.81 -12.55
N ASP A 197 7.84 -8.48 -11.62
CA ASP A 197 9.26 -8.80 -11.71
C ASP A 197 9.87 -9.13 -10.34
N GLU A 198 11.17 -9.35 -10.31
CA GLU A 198 11.97 -9.62 -9.12
C GLU A 198 13.08 -8.58 -9.00
N PRO A 199 12.80 -7.40 -8.41
CA PRO A 199 13.77 -6.31 -8.30
C PRO A 199 14.92 -6.59 -7.34
N LEU A 200 14.74 -7.56 -6.43
CA LEU A 200 15.75 -8.05 -5.48
C LEU A 200 15.65 -9.57 -5.41
N PRO A 201 16.76 -10.29 -5.21
CA PRO A 201 16.75 -11.74 -5.09
C PRO A 201 15.73 -12.25 -4.05
N GLY A 202 14.85 -13.16 -4.48
CA GLY A 202 13.82 -13.75 -3.62
C GLY A 202 12.62 -12.85 -3.27
N LEU A 203 12.56 -11.62 -3.81
CA LEU A 203 11.47 -10.67 -3.62
C LEU A 203 10.73 -10.44 -4.94
N ARG A 204 9.55 -11.02 -5.10
CA ARG A 204 8.66 -10.66 -6.22
C ARG A 204 7.98 -9.32 -5.97
N ARG A 205 7.84 -8.51 -7.03
CA ARG A 205 7.12 -7.26 -7.02
C ARG A 205 5.99 -7.25 -8.04
N VAL A 206 4.83 -6.72 -7.63
CA VAL A 206 3.75 -6.33 -8.53
C VAL A 206 3.49 -4.83 -8.35
N GLU A 207 3.71 -4.05 -9.40
CA GLU A 207 3.28 -2.66 -9.46
C GLU A 207 1.98 -2.60 -10.26
N VAL A 208 0.96 -1.94 -9.69
CA VAL A 208 -0.34 -1.79 -10.35
C VAL A 208 -0.43 -0.48 -11.13
N TYR A 209 -1.29 -0.46 -12.15
CA TYR A 209 -1.56 0.74 -12.92
C TYR A 209 -2.22 1.84 -12.07
N GLY A 210 -1.93 3.09 -12.45
CA GLY A 210 -2.67 4.29 -12.10
C GLY A 210 -3.20 5.00 -13.34
N TRP A 211 -3.85 6.17 -13.14
CA TRP A 211 -4.33 6.98 -14.25
C TRP A 211 -3.21 7.27 -15.27
N PRO A 212 -3.46 7.26 -16.62
CA PRO A 212 -4.76 7.10 -17.26
C PRO A 212 -5.25 5.64 -17.44
N HIS A 213 -4.46 4.67 -17.03
CA HIS A 213 -4.79 3.25 -17.19
C HIS A 213 -5.60 2.75 -16.00
N ILE A 214 -6.92 2.91 -16.06
CA ILE A 214 -7.84 2.47 -14.99
C ILE A 214 -8.03 0.95 -15.09
N ARG A 215 -7.09 0.19 -14.51
CA ARG A 215 -7.09 -1.29 -14.49
C ARG A 215 -6.84 -1.79 -13.08
N TRP A 216 -7.19 -3.01 -12.82
CA TRP A 216 -6.91 -3.69 -11.56
C TRP A 216 -6.22 -5.04 -11.82
N ALA A 217 -5.50 -5.52 -10.84
CA ALA A 217 -4.87 -6.83 -10.87
C ALA A 217 -5.57 -7.76 -9.89
N LYS A 218 -5.81 -9.01 -10.31
CA LYS A 218 -6.34 -10.08 -9.48
C LYS A 218 -5.20 -11.01 -9.11
N ALA A 219 -4.98 -11.19 -7.82
CA ALA A 219 -4.02 -12.16 -7.31
C ALA A 219 -4.74 -13.39 -6.74
N ARG A 220 -4.24 -14.57 -7.03
CA ARG A 220 -4.64 -15.83 -6.41
C ARG A 220 -3.47 -16.45 -5.70
N ILE A 221 -3.73 -17.07 -4.56
CA ILE A 221 -2.74 -17.89 -3.86
C ILE A 221 -2.71 -19.25 -4.55
N GLU A 222 -1.52 -19.65 -5.04
CA GLU A 222 -1.30 -20.90 -5.76
C GLU A 222 -0.23 -21.73 -5.05
N ARG A 223 -0.64 -22.84 -4.43
CA ARG A 223 0.27 -23.68 -3.61
C ARG A 223 0.94 -24.79 -4.43
N THR A 224 0.41 -25.10 -5.59
CA THR A 224 0.89 -26.21 -6.44
C THR A 224 1.69 -25.71 -7.63
N GLY A 225 1.68 -24.42 -7.90
CA GLY A 225 2.38 -23.78 -8.99
C GLY A 225 3.85 -23.48 -8.71
N ALA A 226 4.57 -23.03 -9.74
CA ALA A 226 5.96 -22.57 -9.62
C ALA A 226 6.09 -21.26 -8.79
N ARG A 227 5.01 -20.54 -8.59
CA ARG A 227 4.94 -19.29 -7.83
C ARG A 227 3.75 -19.32 -6.87
N LEU A 228 3.94 -18.82 -5.65
CA LEU A 228 2.88 -18.77 -4.63
C LEU A 228 1.71 -17.84 -4.97
N PHE A 229 1.90 -16.91 -5.90
CA PHE A 229 0.85 -15.99 -6.34
C PHE A 229 0.76 -16.02 -7.85
N GLU A 230 -0.44 -16.27 -8.35
CA GLU A 230 -0.78 -16.02 -9.76
C GLU A 230 -1.41 -14.61 -9.83
N VAL A 231 -0.85 -13.76 -10.68
CA VAL A 231 -1.31 -12.37 -10.85
C VAL A 231 -1.79 -12.17 -12.28
N GLU A 232 -3.03 -11.76 -12.40
CA GLU A 232 -3.70 -11.50 -13.67
C GLU A 232 -4.09 -10.02 -13.75
N LEU A 233 -3.68 -9.37 -14.84
CA LEU A 233 -4.10 -8.00 -15.11
C LEU A 233 -5.48 -8.01 -15.78
N MET A 234 -6.47 -7.49 -15.07
CA MET A 234 -7.85 -7.48 -15.54
C MET A 234 -8.09 -6.37 -16.58
N PRO A 235 -8.94 -6.60 -17.60
CA PRO A 235 -9.25 -5.59 -18.62
C PRO A 235 -9.96 -4.37 -18.01
N GLN A 236 -9.91 -3.26 -18.78
CA GLN A 236 -10.66 -2.04 -18.45
C GLN A 236 -12.17 -2.24 -18.50
#